data_d089727f141d5a2ff022c4100ce8c01d
#
_entry.id   d089727f141d5a2ff022c4100ce8c01d
#
_cell.length_a   1.000
_cell.length_b   1.000
_cell.length_c   1.000
_cell.angle_alpha   90.00
_cell.angle_beta   90.00
_cell.angle_gamma   90.00
#
_symmetry.space_group_name_H-M   'P 1'
#
loop_
_entity.id
_entity.type
_entity.pdbx_description
1 polymer ?
#
loop_
_entity_poly.entity_id
_entity_poly.type
_entity_poly.pdbx_seq_one_letter_code
_entity_poly.pdbx_strand_id
1 'polypeptide(L)'
;MSHPTPSTLAACGLAAIVASNAIADQARTDTIFELRQYVLKPGQRDVLVDVFDDNFVEGQEAAGIRIIGQYRDLGDPDRFVWVRSFPDMETRKVALTSLYTGPVWKANGRVASGTMVDSDNVLLLRPLRPDTVFAASTVKLPPPGTRGPGKGLLVASIVYVERKTPSEFGEFFQQELKPRWEQAGATVIAQMVSEHSPNTYPNLPVREKENVFVWFSLFPDQATADKHQRTLTQSMEWREAAVQLTAWTHHQIEVLRLQPTARSRLQAG
;
A
#
# COMPACT_ATOMS: atom_id res chain seq x y z
N MET A 1 25.48 -58.84 21.12
CA MET A 1 24.10 -58.38 21.02
C MET A 1 24.12 -56.86 20.94
N SER A 2 24.07 -56.34 19.74
CA SER A 2 24.23 -54.91 19.45
C SER A 2 22.85 -54.27 19.24
N HIS A 3 22.54 -53.22 19.99
CA HIS A 3 21.33 -52.43 19.80
C HIS A 3 21.59 -51.32 18.77
N PRO A 4 20.71 -51.09 17.81
CA PRO A 4 20.80 -49.93 16.91
C PRO A 4 20.20 -48.68 17.55
N THR A 5 20.88 -47.54 17.40
CA THR A 5 20.43 -46.19 17.74
C THR A 5 19.37 -45.69 16.73
N PRO A 6 18.34 -44.95 17.12
CA PRO A 6 17.38 -44.38 16.19
C PRO A 6 17.91 -43.10 15.53
N SER A 7 17.70 -43.04 14.22
CA SER A 7 18.12 -42.00 13.30
C SER A 7 17.42 -40.67 13.52
N THR A 8 18.22 -39.61 13.53
CA THR A 8 17.89 -38.20 13.41
C THR A 8 17.44 -37.88 11.97
N LEU A 9 16.11 -37.86 11.71
CA LEU A 9 15.55 -37.50 10.40
C LEU A 9 14.33 -36.56 10.46
N ALA A 10 14.27 -35.67 11.45
CA ALA A 10 13.13 -34.76 11.59
C ALA A 10 13.43 -33.25 11.45
N ALA A 11 14.67 -32.82 11.20
CA ALA A 11 15.03 -31.41 11.23
C ALA A 11 15.15 -30.71 9.86
N CYS A 12 15.16 -31.45 8.75
CA CYS A 12 15.39 -30.84 7.41
C CYS A 12 14.13 -30.34 6.68
N GLY A 13 12.94 -30.75 7.11
CA GLY A 13 11.71 -30.47 6.37
C GLY A 13 11.19 -29.01 6.56
N LEU A 14 11.28 -28.45 7.76
CA LEU A 14 10.76 -27.12 8.04
C LEU A 14 11.62 -25.99 7.45
N ALA A 15 12.92 -26.12 7.46
CA ALA A 15 13.83 -25.10 6.91
C ALA A 15 13.71 -24.95 5.40
N ALA A 16 13.44 -26.03 4.68
CA ALA A 16 13.27 -26.03 3.21
C ALA A 16 11.96 -25.33 2.79
N ILE A 17 10.87 -25.47 3.56
CA ILE A 17 9.57 -24.86 3.25
C ILE A 17 9.64 -23.33 3.47
N VAL A 18 10.29 -22.86 4.53
CA VAL A 18 10.44 -21.43 4.82
C VAL A 18 11.36 -20.76 3.79
N ALA A 19 12.44 -21.41 3.38
CA ALA A 19 13.33 -20.90 2.34
C ALA A 19 12.65 -20.87 0.96
N SER A 20 11.82 -21.86 0.63
CA SER A 20 11.08 -21.93 -0.63
C SER A 20 10.05 -20.80 -0.75
N ASN A 21 9.37 -20.47 0.34
CA ASN A 21 8.40 -19.37 0.35
C ASN A 21 9.09 -17.98 0.26
N ALA A 22 10.24 -17.80 0.87
CA ALA A 22 11.00 -16.56 0.77
C ALA A 22 11.58 -16.33 -0.64
N ILE A 23 12.04 -17.39 -1.31
CA ILE A 23 12.54 -17.32 -2.69
C ILE A 23 11.37 -17.08 -3.68
N ALA A 24 10.22 -17.69 -3.44
CA ALA A 24 9.01 -17.48 -4.25
C ALA A 24 8.49 -16.03 -4.12
N ASP A 25 8.59 -15.42 -2.96
CA ASP A 25 8.18 -14.03 -2.72
C ASP A 25 9.13 -13.02 -3.40
N GLN A 26 10.43 -13.31 -3.50
CA GLN A 26 11.38 -12.48 -4.24
C GLN A 26 11.18 -12.53 -5.78
N ALA A 27 10.64 -13.62 -6.31
CA ALA A 27 10.40 -13.80 -7.74
C ALA A 27 9.03 -13.30 -8.21
N ARG A 28 8.11 -12.97 -7.28
CA ARG A 28 6.75 -12.53 -7.61
C ARG A 28 6.75 -11.08 -8.06
N THR A 29 6.36 -10.84 -9.31
CA THR A 29 6.12 -9.48 -9.84
C THR A 29 4.64 -9.17 -9.75
N ASP A 30 4.28 -8.20 -8.92
CA ASP A 30 2.91 -7.70 -8.84
C ASP A 30 2.72 -6.53 -9.80
N THR A 31 1.65 -6.57 -10.58
CA THR A 31 1.30 -5.53 -11.55
C THR A 31 0.00 -4.80 -11.21
N ILE A 32 -0.79 -5.31 -10.28
CA ILE A 32 -2.06 -4.72 -9.83
C ILE A 32 -1.94 -4.32 -8.37
N PHE A 33 -2.34 -3.08 -8.07
CA PHE A 33 -2.34 -2.53 -6.72
C PHE A 33 -3.71 -1.94 -6.40
N GLU A 34 -4.11 -2.03 -5.15
CA GLU A 34 -5.26 -1.31 -4.62
C GLU A 34 -4.81 -0.35 -3.51
N LEU A 35 -5.03 0.95 -3.74
CA LEU A 35 -4.97 1.95 -2.68
C LEU A 35 -6.39 2.11 -2.12
N ARG A 36 -6.59 1.65 -0.90
CA ARG A 36 -7.89 1.59 -0.24
C ARG A 36 -7.95 2.61 0.89
N GLN A 37 -8.96 3.46 0.84
CA GLN A 37 -9.18 4.53 1.81
C GLN A 37 -10.55 4.32 2.45
N TYR A 38 -10.56 3.85 3.69
CA TYR A 38 -11.80 3.55 4.41
C TYR A 38 -12.18 4.69 5.33
N VAL A 39 -13.45 5.10 5.27
CA VAL A 39 -14.06 6.00 6.25
C VAL A 39 -14.67 5.15 7.36
N LEU A 40 -14.30 5.44 8.58
CA LEU A 40 -14.70 4.67 9.75
C LEU A 40 -15.70 5.44 10.61
N LYS A 41 -16.41 4.73 11.43
CA LYS A 41 -17.22 5.35 12.48
C LYS A 41 -16.30 6.07 13.48
N PRO A 42 -16.72 7.19 14.05
CA PRO A 42 -15.90 7.95 14.99
C PRO A 42 -15.29 7.08 16.09
N GLY A 43 -13.96 7.16 16.23
CA GLY A 43 -13.20 6.44 17.24
C GLY A 43 -13.01 4.94 16.97
N GLN A 44 -13.41 4.41 15.80
CA GLN A 44 -13.29 2.97 15.51
C GLN A 44 -11.99 2.60 14.78
N ARG A 45 -11.10 3.57 14.50
CA ARG A 45 -9.88 3.30 13.75
C ARG A 45 -8.96 2.29 14.45
N ASP A 46 -8.73 2.44 15.76
CA ASP A 46 -7.86 1.52 16.47
C ASP A 46 -8.46 0.10 16.57
N VAL A 47 -9.78 -0.01 16.66
CA VAL A 47 -10.47 -1.32 16.60
C VAL A 47 -10.19 -2.00 15.24
N LEU A 48 -10.30 -1.27 14.13
CA LEU A 48 -9.99 -1.84 12.81
C LEU A 48 -8.52 -2.17 12.67
N VAL A 49 -7.61 -1.29 13.11
CA VAL A 49 -6.16 -1.54 13.08
C VAL A 49 -5.81 -2.81 13.83
N ASP A 50 -6.35 -2.99 15.03
CA ASP A 50 -6.10 -4.18 15.85
C ASP A 50 -6.58 -5.46 15.16
N VAL A 51 -7.80 -5.47 14.65
CA VAL A 51 -8.34 -6.60 13.91
C VAL A 51 -7.53 -6.89 12.65
N PHE A 52 -7.13 -5.85 11.92
CA PHE A 52 -6.36 -5.99 10.69
C PHE A 52 -4.96 -6.54 10.96
N ASP A 53 -4.24 -5.92 11.88
CA ASP A 53 -2.87 -6.30 12.21
C ASP A 53 -2.80 -7.71 12.84
N ASP A 54 -3.79 -8.11 13.60
CA ASP A 54 -3.78 -9.41 14.27
C ASP A 54 -4.23 -10.57 13.37
N ASN A 55 -5.09 -10.31 12.36
CA ASN A 55 -5.75 -11.39 11.63
C ASN A 55 -5.65 -11.28 10.12
N PHE A 56 -5.64 -10.06 9.56
CA PHE A 56 -5.76 -9.90 8.12
C PHE A 56 -4.44 -9.78 7.38
N VAL A 57 -3.31 -9.53 8.04
CA VAL A 57 -2.02 -9.48 7.36
C VAL A 57 -1.67 -10.88 6.84
N GLU A 58 -1.46 -11.83 7.74
CA GLU A 58 -1.14 -13.22 7.36
C GLU A 58 -2.31 -13.91 6.64
N GLY A 59 -3.55 -13.58 7.01
CA GLY A 59 -4.73 -14.15 6.37
C GLY A 59 -4.85 -13.78 4.90
N GLN A 60 -4.50 -12.56 4.52
CA GLN A 60 -4.45 -12.13 3.13
C GLN A 60 -3.27 -12.75 2.39
N GLU A 61 -2.10 -12.79 3.01
CA GLU A 61 -0.90 -13.41 2.42
C GLU A 61 -1.13 -14.90 2.16
N ALA A 62 -1.76 -15.62 3.08
CA ALA A 62 -2.14 -17.02 2.88
C ALA A 62 -3.14 -17.22 1.73
N ALA A 63 -3.96 -16.21 1.42
CA ALA A 63 -4.86 -16.21 0.27
C ALA A 63 -4.18 -15.77 -1.04
N GLY A 64 -2.86 -15.46 -1.03
CA GLY A 64 -2.12 -15.03 -2.20
C GLY A 64 -2.12 -13.51 -2.45
N ILE A 65 -2.58 -12.72 -1.49
CA ILE A 65 -2.58 -11.25 -1.55
C ILE A 65 -1.30 -10.75 -0.85
N ARG A 66 -0.54 -9.85 -1.47
CA ARG A 66 0.59 -9.21 -0.79
C ARG A 66 0.11 -7.91 -0.14
N ILE A 67 0.33 -7.77 1.16
CA ILE A 67 0.11 -6.52 1.88
C ILE A 67 1.37 -5.65 1.75
N ILE A 68 1.23 -4.47 1.14
CA ILE A 68 2.29 -3.48 1.05
C ILE A 68 2.40 -2.71 2.37
N GLY A 69 1.28 -2.27 2.89
CA GLY A 69 1.25 -1.61 4.19
C GLY A 69 -0.14 -1.11 4.56
N GLN A 70 -0.32 -0.84 5.85
CA GLN A 70 -1.54 -0.30 6.43
C GLN A 70 -1.21 0.85 7.37
N TYR A 71 -2.09 1.88 7.36
CA TYR A 71 -1.75 3.20 7.89
C TYR A 71 -2.94 3.88 8.56
N ARG A 72 -2.60 4.73 9.53
CA ARG A 72 -3.48 5.78 10.08
C ARG A 72 -3.26 7.05 9.26
N ASP A 73 -4.32 7.63 8.70
CA ASP A 73 -4.23 8.97 8.12
C ASP A 73 -4.09 10.01 9.25
N LEU A 74 -3.08 10.87 9.15
CA LEU A 74 -2.87 11.95 10.12
C LEU A 74 -3.77 13.16 9.86
N GLY A 75 -4.31 13.27 8.65
CA GLY A 75 -5.25 14.33 8.26
C GLY A 75 -6.69 14.04 8.66
N ASP A 76 -7.03 12.78 8.96
CA ASP A 76 -8.38 12.35 9.31
C ASP A 76 -8.32 11.22 10.35
N PRO A 77 -8.76 11.46 11.61
CA PRO A 77 -8.69 10.48 12.68
C PRO A 77 -9.57 9.25 12.46
N ASP A 78 -10.59 9.35 11.60
CA ASP A 78 -11.51 8.26 11.29
C ASP A 78 -11.25 7.64 9.91
N ARG A 79 -10.05 7.86 9.34
CA ARG A 79 -9.63 7.23 8.09
C ARG A 79 -8.56 6.16 8.33
N PHE A 80 -8.78 4.99 7.70
CA PHE A 80 -7.80 3.91 7.61
C PHE A 80 -7.43 3.70 6.14
N VAL A 81 -6.13 3.75 5.85
CA VAL A 81 -5.61 3.61 4.48
C VAL A 81 -4.68 2.41 4.40
N TRP A 82 -4.79 1.62 3.34
CA TRP A 82 -3.90 0.50 3.15
C TRP A 82 -3.70 0.17 1.67
N VAL A 83 -2.60 -0.50 1.38
CA VAL A 83 -2.20 -0.88 0.03
C VAL A 83 -1.94 -2.38 0.00
N ARG A 84 -2.51 -3.04 -1.01
CA ARG A 84 -2.24 -4.44 -1.33
C ARG A 84 -1.95 -4.62 -2.81
N SER A 85 -1.36 -5.76 -3.17
CA SER A 85 -1.01 -6.04 -4.56
C SER A 85 -1.25 -7.49 -4.96
N PHE A 86 -1.32 -7.68 -6.28
CA PHE A 86 -1.59 -8.95 -6.94
C PHE A 86 -0.73 -9.05 -8.22
N PRO A 87 -0.38 -10.27 -8.67
CA PRO A 87 0.31 -10.46 -9.95
C PRO A 87 -0.47 -9.89 -11.14
N ASP A 88 -1.77 -10.17 -11.21
CA ASP A 88 -2.69 -9.77 -12.27
C ASP A 88 -4.15 -9.76 -11.78
N MET A 89 -5.09 -9.38 -12.67
CA MET A 89 -6.51 -9.25 -12.34
C MET A 89 -7.21 -10.60 -12.10
N GLU A 90 -6.78 -11.67 -12.74
CA GLU A 90 -7.36 -13.02 -12.52
C GLU A 90 -6.89 -13.60 -11.18
N THR A 91 -5.60 -13.48 -10.89
CA THR A 91 -5.05 -13.83 -9.57
C THR A 91 -5.72 -13.03 -8.46
N ARG A 92 -5.99 -11.72 -8.70
CA ARG A 92 -6.75 -10.87 -7.77
C ARG A 92 -8.11 -11.48 -7.46
N LYS A 93 -8.87 -11.90 -8.47
CA LYS A 93 -10.20 -12.51 -8.31
C LYS A 93 -10.13 -13.78 -7.46
N VAL A 94 -9.20 -14.69 -7.79
CA VAL A 94 -9.02 -15.94 -7.05
C VAL A 94 -8.65 -15.67 -5.59
N ALA A 95 -7.69 -14.79 -5.36
CA ALA A 95 -7.22 -14.45 -4.01
C ALA A 95 -8.31 -13.79 -3.15
N LEU A 96 -9.08 -12.85 -3.73
CA LEU A 96 -10.20 -12.22 -3.04
C LEU A 96 -11.32 -13.22 -2.72
N THR A 97 -11.63 -14.12 -3.66
CA THR A 97 -12.61 -15.18 -3.41
C THR A 97 -12.15 -16.07 -2.24
N SER A 98 -10.88 -16.50 -2.24
CA SER A 98 -10.30 -17.31 -1.17
C SER A 98 -10.37 -16.60 0.19
N LEU A 99 -10.00 -15.33 0.24
CA LEU A 99 -10.05 -14.53 1.48
C LEU A 99 -11.48 -14.42 2.02
N TYR A 100 -12.41 -13.92 1.19
CA TYR A 100 -13.77 -13.55 1.66
C TYR A 100 -14.67 -14.78 1.91
N THR A 101 -14.35 -15.95 1.36
CA THR A 101 -15.00 -17.21 1.70
C THR A 101 -14.24 -18.00 2.76
N GLY A 102 -13.04 -17.58 3.11
CA GLY A 102 -12.12 -18.28 4.00
C GLY A 102 -12.41 -18.10 5.49
N PRO A 103 -11.72 -18.88 6.34
CA PRO A 103 -11.97 -18.89 7.79
C PRO A 103 -11.61 -17.57 8.47
N VAL A 104 -10.57 -16.86 8.02
CA VAL A 104 -10.13 -15.59 8.61
C VAL A 104 -11.24 -14.54 8.48
N TRP A 105 -11.83 -14.42 7.28
CA TRP A 105 -12.94 -13.49 7.08
C TRP A 105 -14.20 -13.90 7.84
N LYS A 106 -14.54 -15.17 7.86
CA LYS A 106 -15.70 -15.69 8.62
C LYS A 106 -15.58 -15.36 10.11
N ALA A 107 -14.38 -15.44 10.68
CA ALA A 107 -14.15 -15.16 12.09
C ALA A 107 -14.13 -13.65 12.42
N ASN A 108 -13.53 -12.82 11.56
CA ASN A 108 -13.17 -11.43 11.90
C ASN A 108 -13.87 -10.38 11.04
N GLY A 109 -14.44 -10.75 9.89
CA GLY A 109 -15.02 -9.83 8.92
C GLY A 109 -16.18 -9.01 9.48
N ARG A 110 -16.98 -9.57 10.38
CA ARG A 110 -18.09 -8.87 11.04
C ARG A 110 -17.58 -7.71 11.93
N VAL A 111 -16.51 -7.93 12.66
CA VAL A 111 -15.91 -6.89 13.52
C VAL A 111 -15.31 -5.80 12.62
N ALA A 112 -14.52 -6.17 11.60
CA ALA A 112 -13.93 -5.22 10.67
C ALA A 112 -14.99 -4.37 9.96
N SER A 113 -15.99 -4.99 9.31
CA SER A 113 -17.07 -4.28 8.62
C SER A 113 -17.90 -3.42 9.57
N GLY A 114 -18.04 -3.83 10.84
CA GLY A 114 -18.74 -3.09 11.87
C GLY A 114 -18.13 -1.73 12.21
N THR A 115 -16.84 -1.51 11.91
CA THR A 115 -16.13 -0.24 12.13
C THR A 115 -16.34 0.76 10.99
N MET A 116 -16.73 0.30 9.79
CA MET A 116 -16.72 1.08 8.56
C MET A 116 -18.03 1.85 8.37
N VAL A 117 -17.92 3.06 7.83
CA VAL A 117 -19.01 3.84 7.24
C VAL A 117 -18.97 3.64 5.73
N ASP A 118 -17.77 3.73 5.13
CA ASP A 118 -17.53 3.57 3.70
C ASP A 118 -16.19 2.85 3.46
N SER A 119 -16.19 1.90 2.53
CA SER A 119 -15.01 1.14 2.11
C SER A 119 -14.82 1.14 0.59
N ASP A 120 -15.57 1.97 -0.15
CA ASP A 120 -15.65 1.93 -1.61
C ASP A 120 -14.67 2.90 -2.29
N ASN A 121 -14.03 3.80 -1.51
CA ASN A 121 -12.97 4.66 -2.04
C ASN A 121 -11.68 3.84 -2.26
N VAL A 122 -11.64 3.17 -3.40
CA VAL A 122 -10.54 2.28 -3.80
C VAL A 122 -10.07 2.64 -5.20
N LEU A 123 -8.80 3.00 -5.32
CA LEU A 123 -8.13 3.17 -6.60
C LEU A 123 -7.47 1.86 -7.01
N LEU A 124 -7.85 1.36 -8.19
CA LEU A 124 -7.19 0.24 -8.84
C LEU A 124 -6.05 0.79 -9.69
N LEU A 125 -4.84 0.35 -9.42
CA LEU A 125 -3.62 0.95 -9.93
C LEU A 125 -2.70 -0.10 -10.57
N ARG A 126 -1.86 0.35 -11.50
CA ARG A 126 -0.71 -0.39 -12.01
C ARG A 126 0.54 0.49 -11.98
N PRO A 127 1.75 -0.08 -11.97
CA PRO A 127 2.96 0.71 -12.05
C PRO A 127 2.99 1.57 -13.33
N LEU A 128 3.55 2.78 -13.22
CA LEU A 128 3.84 3.60 -14.42
C LEU A 128 4.81 2.85 -15.35
N ARG A 129 5.84 2.24 -14.77
CA ARG A 129 6.84 1.40 -15.43
C ARG A 129 7.24 0.25 -14.51
N PRO A 130 7.84 -0.83 -15.01
CA PRO A 130 8.26 -1.97 -14.18
C PRO A 130 9.22 -1.60 -13.03
N ASP A 131 10.00 -0.56 -13.17
CA ASP A 131 10.96 -0.05 -12.17
C ASP A 131 10.37 0.95 -11.17
N THR A 132 9.08 1.27 -11.28
CA THR A 132 8.40 2.26 -10.41
C THR A 132 7.51 1.63 -9.34
N VAL A 133 7.69 0.34 -9.06
CA VAL A 133 6.97 -0.40 -8.02
C VAL A 133 7.62 -0.23 -6.65
N PHE A 134 6.87 -0.50 -5.60
CA PHE A 134 7.45 -0.64 -4.26
C PHE A 134 8.53 -1.73 -4.26
N ALA A 135 9.68 -1.43 -3.67
CA ALA A 135 10.69 -2.44 -3.42
C ALA A 135 10.15 -3.53 -2.49
N ALA A 136 10.61 -4.76 -2.70
CA ALA A 136 10.27 -5.85 -1.79
C ALA A 136 10.71 -5.51 -0.36
N SER A 137 9.78 -5.63 0.59
CA SER A 137 10.08 -5.35 1.98
C SER A 137 10.88 -6.51 2.60
N THR A 138 11.98 -6.17 3.25
CA THR A 138 12.75 -7.10 4.08
C THR A 138 12.39 -6.99 5.57
N VAL A 139 11.41 -6.15 5.92
CA VAL A 139 10.99 -5.93 7.29
C VAL A 139 10.36 -7.21 7.85
N LYS A 140 10.96 -7.72 8.92
CA LYS A 140 10.36 -8.80 9.70
C LYS A 140 9.20 -8.23 10.51
N LEU A 141 8.01 -8.73 10.26
CA LEU A 141 6.82 -8.29 10.98
C LEU A 141 6.92 -8.65 12.47
N PRO A 142 6.58 -7.72 13.36
CA PRO A 142 6.34 -8.07 14.77
C PRO A 142 5.19 -9.09 14.89
N PRO A 143 5.11 -9.84 16.00
CA PRO A 143 4.02 -10.81 16.19
C PRO A 143 2.65 -10.10 16.25
N PRO A 144 1.54 -10.83 15.92
CA PRO A 144 0.20 -10.37 16.24
C PRO A 144 0.08 -9.94 17.71
N GLY A 145 -0.76 -8.95 17.98
CA GLY A 145 -0.85 -8.32 19.31
C GLY A 145 0.11 -7.16 19.53
N THR A 146 1.06 -6.92 18.63
CA THR A 146 1.92 -5.71 18.70
C THR A 146 1.10 -4.47 18.40
N ARG A 147 1.21 -3.46 19.25
CA ARG A 147 0.44 -2.21 19.17
C ARG A 147 1.34 -1.00 18.99
N GLY A 148 0.74 0.12 18.59
CA GLY A 148 1.39 1.40 18.41
C GLY A 148 1.67 1.75 16.96
N PRO A 149 2.38 2.86 16.72
CA PRO A 149 2.79 3.25 15.38
C PRO A 149 3.99 2.45 14.89
N GLY A 150 4.06 2.24 13.59
CA GLY A 150 5.28 1.87 12.89
C GLY A 150 6.19 3.09 12.70
N LYS A 151 7.35 2.88 12.09
CA LYS A 151 8.37 3.92 11.89
C LYS A 151 8.11 4.71 10.60
N GLY A 152 8.40 6.01 10.64
CA GLY A 152 8.34 6.89 9.48
C GLY A 152 6.96 7.40 9.15
N LEU A 153 6.88 8.02 7.99
CA LEU A 153 5.65 8.56 7.40
C LEU A 153 5.64 8.27 5.90
N LEU A 154 4.62 7.58 5.41
CA LEU A 154 4.35 7.47 3.98
C LEU A 154 3.47 8.65 3.56
N VAL A 155 3.85 9.32 2.48
CA VAL A 155 3.03 10.34 1.82
C VAL A 155 2.60 9.80 0.48
N ALA A 156 1.30 9.68 0.27
CA ALA A 156 0.70 9.37 -1.03
C ALA A 156 0.11 10.65 -1.61
N SER A 157 0.54 11.00 -2.82
CA SER A 157 0.05 12.16 -3.55
C SER A 157 -0.69 11.70 -4.80
N ILE A 158 -1.95 12.12 -4.94
CA ILE A 158 -2.87 11.67 -5.98
C ILE A 158 -3.26 12.87 -6.84
N VAL A 159 -3.02 12.75 -8.15
CA VAL A 159 -3.48 13.72 -9.15
C VAL A 159 -4.56 13.08 -10.01
N TYR A 160 -5.71 13.71 -10.07
CA TYR A 160 -6.79 13.34 -11.00
C TYR A 160 -6.52 13.99 -12.34
N VAL A 161 -6.15 13.18 -13.34
CA VAL A 161 -5.71 13.66 -14.66
C VAL A 161 -6.93 13.76 -15.58
N GLU A 162 -7.31 14.98 -15.95
CA GLU A 162 -8.55 15.21 -16.71
C GLU A 162 -8.33 15.42 -18.21
N ARG A 163 -7.19 15.99 -18.60
CA ARG A 163 -6.97 16.50 -19.97
C ARG A 163 -6.09 15.63 -20.84
N LYS A 164 -5.36 14.73 -20.23
CA LYS A 164 -4.41 13.82 -20.89
C LYS A 164 -4.45 12.46 -20.19
N THR A 165 -3.57 11.56 -20.57
CA THR A 165 -3.46 10.27 -19.90
C THR A 165 -2.60 10.36 -18.64
N PRO A 166 -2.85 9.52 -17.63
CA PRO A 166 -1.97 9.40 -16.47
C PRO A 166 -0.53 9.04 -16.82
N SER A 167 -0.30 8.32 -17.92
CA SER A 167 1.05 8.00 -18.39
C SER A 167 1.80 9.22 -18.90
N GLU A 168 1.15 10.10 -19.69
CA GLU A 168 1.74 11.38 -20.11
C GLU A 168 2.01 12.29 -18.90
N PHE A 169 1.13 12.30 -17.91
CA PHE A 169 1.40 12.99 -16.66
C PHE A 169 2.62 12.42 -15.95
N GLY A 170 2.81 11.09 -15.98
CA GLY A 170 3.98 10.43 -15.43
C GLY A 170 5.29 10.90 -16.06
N GLU A 171 5.32 11.16 -17.36
CA GLU A 171 6.49 11.74 -18.04
C GLU A 171 6.75 13.18 -17.59
N PHE A 172 5.71 14.00 -17.52
CA PHE A 172 5.81 15.35 -16.96
C PHE A 172 6.30 15.32 -15.50
N PHE A 173 5.76 14.43 -14.69
CA PHE A 173 6.21 14.25 -13.31
C PHE A 173 7.70 13.92 -13.23
N GLN A 174 8.19 12.99 -14.05
CA GLN A 174 9.60 12.59 -14.06
C GLN A 174 10.54 13.74 -14.46
N GLN A 175 10.13 14.57 -15.40
CA GLN A 175 10.97 15.64 -15.96
C GLN A 175 10.92 16.90 -15.09
N GLU A 176 9.75 17.26 -14.60
CA GLU A 176 9.49 18.56 -14.00
C GLU A 176 9.27 18.51 -12.48
N LEU A 177 8.46 17.57 -11.98
CA LEU A 177 8.07 17.58 -10.57
C LEU A 177 9.01 16.76 -9.69
N LYS A 178 9.37 15.54 -10.11
CA LYS A 178 10.17 14.62 -9.31
C LYS A 178 11.55 15.18 -8.93
N PRO A 179 12.34 15.79 -9.83
CA PRO A 179 13.64 16.34 -9.46
C PRO A 179 13.53 17.42 -8.36
N ARG A 180 12.53 18.29 -8.46
CA ARG A 180 12.28 19.35 -7.46
C ARG A 180 11.77 18.79 -6.16
N TRP A 181 10.93 17.74 -6.23
CA TRP A 181 10.42 17.01 -5.09
C TRP A 181 11.56 16.34 -4.29
N GLU A 182 12.47 15.67 -4.99
CA GLU A 182 13.63 15.01 -4.38
C GLU A 182 14.68 16.02 -3.89
N GLN A 183 14.90 17.12 -4.59
CA GLN A 183 15.77 18.22 -4.14
C GLN A 183 15.26 18.85 -2.82
N ALA A 184 13.96 18.87 -2.61
CA ALA A 184 13.37 19.30 -1.34
C ALA A 184 13.49 18.27 -0.20
N GLY A 185 14.12 17.12 -0.44
CA GLY A 185 14.45 16.11 0.58
C GLY A 185 13.49 14.92 0.69
N ALA A 186 12.63 14.70 -0.32
CA ALA A 186 11.82 13.48 -0.39
C ALA A 186 12.54 12.37 -1.17
N THR A 187 12.13 11.13 -0.94
CA THR A 187 12.46 9.99 -1.80
C THR A 187 11.16 9.44 -2.39
N VAL A 188 11.04 9.45 -3.72
CA VAL A 188 9.91 8.82 -4.41
C VAL A 188 10.19 7.32 -4.52
N ILE A 189 9.35 6.51 -3.89
CA ILE A 189 9.55 5.06 -3.77
C ILE A 189 8.64 4.24 -4.68
N ALA A 190 7.55 4.81 -5.19
CA ALA A 190 6.70 4.19 -6.19
C ALA A 190 5.90 5.24 -6.97
N GLN A 191 5.52 4.89 -8.22
CA GLN A 191 4.70 5.72 -9.09
C GLN A 191 3.73 4.82 -9.84
N MET A 192 2.45 5.17 -9.78
CA MET A 192 1.38 4.34 -10.29
C MET A 192 0.38 5.17 -11.08
N VAL A 193 -0.29 4.51 -12.00
CA VAL A 193 -1.38 5.05 -12.80
C VAL A 193 -2.62 4.17 -12.66
N SER A 194 -3.79 4.69 -13.02
CA SER A 194 -5.03 3.91 -13.03
C SER A 194 -4.89 2.63 -13.84
N GLU A 195 -5.41 1.54 -13.29
CA GLU A 195 -5.71 0.30 -14.02
C GLU A 195 -7.18 0.35 -14.48
N HIS A 196 -7.43 0.18 -15.77
CA HIS A 196 -8.76 0.31 -16.38
C HIS A 196 -9.41 -1.03 -16.75
N SER A 197 -8.81 -2.16 -16.39
CA SER A 197 -9.46 -3.45 -16.55
C SER A 197 -10.74 -3.51 -15.71
N PRO A 198 -11.80 -4.16 -16.20
CA PRO A 198 -13.03 -4.34 -15.43
C PRO A 198 -12.76 -4.97 -14.07
N ASN A 199 -13.51 -4.53 -13.06
CA ASN A 199 -13.40 -5.09 -11.72
C ASN A 199 -13.76 -6.59 -11.70
N THR A 200 -12.77 -7.44 -11.54
CA THR A 200 -12.94 -8.91 -11.54
C THR A 200 -13.60 -9.46 -10.26
N TYR A 201 -13.84 -8.60 -9.26
CA TYR A 201 -14.52 -8.96 -8.01
C TYR A 201 -15.57 -7.89 -7.62
N PRO A 202 -16.75 -7.87 -8.27
CA PRO A 202 -17.75 -6.79 -8.13
C PRO A 202 -18.30 -6.60 -6.71
N ASN A 203 -18.26 -7.66 -5.88
CA ASN A 203 -18.69 -7.56 -4.47
C ASN A 203 -17.80 -6.63 -3.63
N LEU A 204 -16.67 -6.22 -4.17
CA LEU A 204 -15.75 -5.26 -3.58
C LEU A 204 -15.55 -4.10 -4.57
N PRO A 205 -16.28 -2.99 -4.40
CA PRO A 205 -16.24 -1.87 -5.33
C PRO A 205 -14.84 -1.27 -5.48
N VAL A 206 -14.57 -0.75 -6.66
CA VAL A 206 -13.42 0.09 -7.00
C VAL A 206 -13.87 1.24 -7.89
N ARG A 207 -13.12 2.35 -7.89
CA ARG A 207 -13.42 3.54 -8.70
C ARG A 207 -12.88 3.37 -10.12
N GLU A 208 -13.61 2.60 -10.96
CA GLU A 208 -13.17 2.19 -12.31
C GLU A 208 -13.01 3.34 -13.32
N LYS A 209 -13.64 4.50 -13.07
CA LYS A 209 -13.65 5.64 -14.02
C LYS A 209 -12.61 6.70 -13.73
N GLU A 210 -11.81 6.52 -12.70
CA GLU A 210 -10.82 7.52 -12.31
C GLU A 210 -9.57 7.42 -13.16
N ASN A 211 -9.10 8.56 -13.63
CA ASN A 211 -7.79 8.71 -14.24
C ASN A 211 -6.87 9.36 -13.23
N VAL A 212 -6.05 8.57 -12.55
CA VAL A 212 -5.12 9.10 -11.55
C VAL A 212 -3.68 8.76 -11.86
N PHE A 213 -2.80 9.67 -11.45
CA PHE A 213 -1.39 9.40 -11.22
C PHE A 213 -1.12 9.52 -9.73
N VAL A 214 -0.46 8.50 -9.16
CA VAL A 214 -0.14 8.44 -7.73
C VAL A 214 1.34 8.24 -7.56
N TRP A 215 1.98 9.07 -6.72
CA TRP A 215 3.32 8.76 -6.26
C TRP A 215 3.39 8.66 -4.74
N PHE A 216 4.33 7.87 -4.30
CA PHE A 216 4.55 7.59 -2.88
C PHE A 216 5.94 8.04 -2.48
N SER A 217 6.03 8.75 -1.35
CA SER A 217 7.29 9.15 -0.73
C SER A 217 7.35 8.66 0.70
N LEU A 218 8.48 8.10 1.09
CA LEU A 218 8.70 7.61 2.45
C LEU A 218 9.69 8.52 3.18
N PHE A 219 9.28 9.01 4.34
CA PHE A 219 10.08 9.87 5.21
C PHE A 219 10.45 9.14 6.50
N PRO A 220 11.64 9.40 7.08
CA PRO A 220 12.05 8.81 8.35
C PRO A 220 11.09 9.12 9.50
N ASP A 221 10.50 10.32 9.48
CA ASP A 221 9.58 10.83 10.49
C ASP A 221 8.72 11.98 9.95
N GLN A 222 7.76 12.40 10.76
CA GLN A 222 6.85 13.51 10.42
C GLN A 222 7.59 14.85 10.31
N ALA A 223 8.60 15.10 11.14
CA ALA A 223 9.33 16.36 11.12
C ALA A 223 10.11 16.55 9.81
N THR A 224 10.68 15.47 9.28
CA THR A 224 11.34 15.45 7.96
C THR A 224 10.34 15.71 6.83
N ALA A 225 9.15 15.11 6.88
CA ALA A 225 8.10 15.38 5.91
C ALA A 225 7.60 16.84 5.99
N ASP A 226 7.46 17.40 7.18
CA ASP A 226 7.08 18.80 7.38
C ASP A 226 8.17 19.76 6.87
N LYS A 227 9.45 19.42 7.06
CA LYS A 227 10.58 20.18 6.50
C LYS A 227 10.52 20.16 4.99
N HIS A 228 10.33 19.00 4.37
CA HIS A 228 10.17 18.86 2.92
C HIS A 228 9.04 19.74 2.40
N GLN A 229 7.86 19.69 3.02
CA GLN A 229 6.71 20.50 2.61
C GLN A 229 7.00 22.01 2.69
N ARG A 230 7.67 22.46 3.76
CA ARG A 230 8.08 23.88 3.86
C ARG A 230 9.07 24.26 2.77
N THR A 231 10.07 23.42 2.49
CA THR A 231 11.05 23.64 1.43
C THR A 231 10.38 23.78 0.07
N LEU A 232 9.44 22.89 -0.26
CA LEU A 232 8.67 22.96 -1.51
C LEU A 232 7.88 24.26 -1.62
N THR A 233 7.11 24.62 -0.58
CA THR A 233 6.27 25.83 -0.64
C THR A 233 7.07 27.12 -0.75
N GLN A 234 8.34 27.12 -0.32
CA GLN A 234 9.26 28.24 -0.43
C GLN A 234 10.03 28.27 -1.75
N SER A 235 10.15 27.13 -2.47
CA SER A 235 10.85 27.06 -3.76
C SER A 235 10.09 27.78 -4.85
N MET A 236 10.81 28.65 -5.60
CA MET A 236 10.27 29.34 -6.77
C MET A 236 10.09 28.33 -7.91
N GLU A 237 11.08 27.47 -8.12
CA GLU A 237 11.09 26.43 -9.14
C GLU A 237 9.93 25.45 -8.97
N TRP A 238 9.58 25.12 -7.72
CA TRP A 238 8.40 24.30 -7.45
C TRP A 238 7.11 25.04 -7.81
N ARG A 239 6.99 26.30 -7.44
CA ARG A 239 5.80 27.12 -7.76
C ARG A 239 5.60 27.27 -9.27
N GLU A 240 6.67 27.48 -10.02
CA GLU A 240 6.63 27.56 -11.49
C GLU A 240 6.19 26.21 -12.10
N ALA A 241 6.74 25.09 -11.62
CA ALA A 241 6.31 23.77 -12.07
C ALA A 241 4.86 23.46 -11.67
N ALA A 242 4.44 23.87 -10.46
CA ALA A 242 3.09 23.68 -9.97
C ALA A 242 2.04 24.45 -10.80
N VAL A 243 2.37 25.60 -11.36
CA VAL A 243 1.49 26.33 -12.30
C VAL A 243 1.18 25.47 -13.53
N GLN A 244 2.14 24.66 -14.00
CA GLN A 244 1.92 23.78 -15.14
C GLN A 244 0.92 22.66 -14.86
N LEU A 245 0.65 22.33 -13.57
CA LEU A 245 -0.36 21.33 -13.21
C LEU A 245 -1.75 21.71 -13.71
N THR A 246 -2.05 23.01 -13.88
CA THR A 246 -3.34 23.46 -14.42
C THR A 246 -3.60 22.98 -15.85
N ALA A 247 -2.57 22.58 -16.58
CA ALA A 247 -2.71 21.95 -17.90
C ALA A 247 -3.21 20.49 -17.81
N TRP A 248 -3.17 19.87 -16.65
CA TRP A 248 -3.46 18.45 -16.43
C TRP A 248 -4.73 18.23 -15.64
N THR A 249 -4.99 19.08 -14.64
CA THR A 249 -6.10 18.93 -13.71
C THR A 249 -6.62 20.29 -13.22
N HIS A 250 -7.90 20.33 -12.86
CA HIS A 250 -8.50 21.46 -12.13
C HIS A 250 -8.56 21.17 -10.61
N HIS A 251 -8.30 19.93 -10.21
CA HIS A 251 -8.29 19.54 -8.81
C HIS A 251 -6.95 19.84 -8.15
N GLN A 252 -6.99 20.11 -6.86
CA GLN A 252 -5.78 20.11 -6.05
C GLN A 252 -5.23 18.70 -5.91
N ILE A 253 -3.92 18.56 -5.75
CA ILE A 253 -3.30 17.29 -5.42
C ILE A 253 -3.86 16.82 -4.08
N GLU A 254 -4.48 15.64 -4.05
CA GLU A 254 -4.87 15.00 -2.81
C GLU A 254 -3.62 14.41 -2.14
N VAL A 255 -3.37 14.79 -0.90
CA VAL A 255 -2.18 14.34 -0.16
C VAL A 255 -2.61 13.61 1.09
N LEU A 256 -2.28 12.33 1.17
CA LEU A 256 -2.49 11.50 2.34
C LEU A 256 -1.19 11.39 3.15
N ARG A 257 -1.24 11.69 4.44
CA ARG A 257 -0.12 11.60 5.38
C ARG A 257 -0.32 10.38 6.27
N LEU A 258 0.39 9.33 6.00
CA LEU A 258 0.08 7.98 6.41
C LEU A 258 1.10 7.47 7.43
N GLN A 259 0.69 7.42 8.71
CA GLN A 259 1.46 6.80 9.79
C GLN A 259 1.33 5.28 9.71
N PRO A 260 2.41 4.52 9.51
CA PRO A 260 2.33 3.06 9.50
C PRO A 260 1.77 2.52 10.82
N THR A 261 1.03 1.41 10.77
CA THR A 261 0.75 0.62 11.97
C THR A 261 2.00 -0.16 12.39
N ALA A 262 1.99 -0.73 13.59
CA ALA A 262 3.13 -1.49 14.10
C ALA A 262 3.53 -2.66 13.17
N ARG A 263 2.59 -3.20 12.42
CA ARG A 263 2.78 -4.35 11.53
C ARG A 263 2.69 -4.00 10.03
N SER A 264 2.82 -2.73 9.68
CA SER A 264 2.97 -2.33 8.27
C SER A 264 4.31 -2.81 7.72
N ARG A 265 4.31 -3.46 6.53
CA ARG A 265 5.56 -3.90 5.88
C ARG A 265 6.34 -2.75 5.27
N LEU A 266 5.65 -1.73 4.78
CA LEU A 266 6.29 -0.53 4.25
C LEU A 266 6.31 0.55 5.33
N GLN A 267 7.49 0.70 5.93
CA GLN A 267 7.82 1.69 6.94
C GLN A 267 9.30 2.08 6.83
N ALA A 268 9.71 3.15 7.49
CA ALA A 268 11.11 3.54 7.53
C ALA A 268 11.95 2.52 8.30
N GLY A 269 13.20 2.32 7.87
CA GLY A 269 14.16 1.39 8.46
C GLY A 269 14.66 1.80 9.86
#